data_238812c7cc23b67380447f8318fa33e0
#
_entry.id   238812c7cc23b67380447f8318fa33e0
#
_cell.length_a   1.000
_cell.length_b   1.000
_cell.length_c   1.000
_cell.angle_alpha   90.00
_cell.angle_beta   90.00
_cell.angle_gamma   90.00
#
_symmetry.space_group_name_H-M   'P 1'
#
loop_
_entity.id
_entity.type
_entity.pdbx_description
1 polymer ?
#
loop_
_entity_poly.entity_id
_entity_poly.type
_entity_poly.pdbx_seq_one_letter_code
_entity_poly.pdbx_strand_id
1 'polypeptide(L)'
;SSNLGAGYVDNSGPAGLSQSLVDNYLNADGTPIDPADGIFKDFNLTFKGRDGRLLATVMHSNCKFKSTSPESKSKAMLVEEYSEENKSVVRPPYLTEGGPARNATGYHIRMSIDTTYVSGQGETSLPMIRYAEALLAYAEAAEELGKCTPAVLEKTLKPLRERAGVTYADPSEIDPNFTDFGYAISANLQEIRRERRAELALQG
;
A
#
# COMPACT_ATOMS: atom_id res chain seq x y z
N SER A 1 22.17 8.81 1.51
CA SER A 1 21.48 7.71 0.84
C SER A 1 20.84 6.79 1.87
N SER A 2 19.72 6.81 1.89
CA SER A 2 18.63 6.47 2.72
C SER A 2 18.41 4.98 2.93
N ASN A 3 18.72 4.52 4.08
CA ASN A 3 18.23 3.27 4.65
C ASN A 3 16.74 3.39 5.04
N LEU A 4 15.89 3.87 4.13
CA LEU A 4 14.48 4.01 4.42
C LEU A 4 13.86 2.68 4.88
N GLY A 5 14.23 1.57 4.22
CA GLY A 5 13.74 0.24 4.58
C GLY A 5 14.20 -0.24 5.96
N ALA A 6 15.49 -0.17 6.25
CA ALA A 6 16.04 -0.65 7.53
C ALA A 6 15.61 0.23 8.70
N GLY A 7 15.58 1.55 8.52
CA GLY A 7 15.15 2.48 9.56
C GLY A 7 13.71 2.27 10.03
N TYR A 8 12.83 1.83 9.14
CA TYR A 8 11.43 1.55 9.49
C TYR A 8 11.24 0.20 10.19
N VAL A 9 12.18 -0.71 10.05
CA VAL A 9 12.12 -2.04 10.68
C VAL A 9 12.84 -2.06 12.02
N ASP A 10 13.86 -1.21 12.23
CA ASP A 10 14.71 -1.21 13.40
C ASP A 10 14.38 -0.14 14.46
N ASN A 11 13.17 0.37 14.47
CA ASN A 11 12.70 1.39 15.42
C ASN A 11 13.24 2.83 15.22
N SER A 12 13.88 3.14 14.11
CA SER A 12 14.48 4.46 13.94
C SER A 12 13.57 5.53 13.36
N GLY A 13 12.27 5.27 13.22
CA GLY A 13 11.35 6.29 12.70
C GLY A 13 9.86 6.04 12.98
N PRO A 14 9.12 7.06 13.37
CA PRO A 14 7.69 7.00 13.68
C PRO A 14 6.80 7.04 12.43
N ALA A 15 7.34 6.85 11.24
CA ALA A 15 6.58 6.97 10.02
C ALA A 15 5.58 5.83 9.85
N GLY A 16 4.33 6.18 9.72
CA GLY A 16 3.22 5.28 9.42
C GLY A 16 2.39 5.78 8.25
N LEU A 17 1.70 4.87 7.60
CA LEU A 17 0.75 5.20 6.56
C LEU A 17 -0.55 5.72 7.17
N SER A 18 -1.21 6.64 6.48
CA SER A 18 -2.50 7.14 6.94
C SER A 18 -3.60 6.09 6.74
N GLN A 19 -4.61 6.11 7.61
CA GLN A 19 -5.84 5.33 7.45
C GLN A 19 -6.45 5.55 6.06
N SER A 20 -6.53 6.80 5.62
CA SER A 20 -7.08 7.17 4.32
C SER A 20 -6.35 6.54 3.14
N LEU A 21 -5.04 6.25 3.24
CA LEU A 21 -4.35 5.49 2.19
C LEU A 21 -4.73 4.01 2.23
N VAL A 22 -4.84 3.43 3.42
CA VAL A 22 -5.25 2.03 3.59
C VAL A 22 -6.67 1.81 3.09
N ASP A 23 -7.57 2.76 3.35
CA ASP A 23 -8.97 2.71 2.92
C ASP A 23 -9.12 2.89 1.40
N ASN A 24 -8.14 3.53 0.76
CA ASN A 24 -8.12 3.74 -0.68
C ASN A 24 -8.02 2.42 -1.49
N TYR A 25 -7.35 1.41 -0.94
CA TYR A 25 -7.23 0.12 -1.61
C TYR A 25 -8.59 -0.59 -1.67
N LEU A 26 -8.90 -1.18 -2.81
CA LEU A 26 -10.16 -1.90 -3.03
C LEU A 26 -10.15 -3.30 -2.38
N ASN A 27 -11.31 -3.90 -2.31
CA ASN A 27 -11.43 -5.34 -2.16
C ASN A 27 -10.96 -6.06 -3.43
N ALA A 28 -10.61 -7.34 -3.33
CA ALA A 28 -10.16 -8.14 -4.48
C ALA A 28 -11.25 -8.28 -5.57
N ASP A 29 -12.52 -8.17 -5.21
CA ASP A 29 -13.64 -8.15 -6.15
C ASP A 29 -13.83 -6.81 -6.88
N GLY A 30 -13.02 -5.80 -6.54
CA GLY A 30 -13.06 -4.47 -7.15
C GLY A 30 -13.97 -3.48 -6.45
N THR A 31 -14.66 -3.88 -5.38
CA THR A 31 -15.54 -2.98 -4.62
C THR A 31 -14.73 -2.12 -3.64
N PRO A 32 -15.17 -0.89 -3.36
CA PRO A 32 -14.66 -0.11 -2.24
C PRO A 32 -14.92 -0.80 -0.90
N ILE A 33 -14.13 -0.47 0.11
CA ILE A 33 -14.43 -0.89 1.48
C ILE A 33 -15.57 -0.04 2.04
N ASP A 34 -16.43 -0.67 2.83
CA ASP A 34 -17.38 0.06 3.66
C ASP A 34 -16.79 0.23 5.07
N PRO A 35 -16.59 1.47 5.55
CA PRO A 35 -16.14 1.72 6.92
C PRO A 35 -17.07 1.12 7.98
N ALA A 36 -18.33 0.85 7.66
CA ALA A 36 -19.30 0.21 8.55
C ALA A 36 -19.07 -1.28 8.74
N ASP A 37 -18.33 -1.95 7.85
CA ASP A 37 -18.08 -3.41 7.92
C ASP A 37 -17.26 -3.84 9.14
N GLY A 38 -16.74 -2.89 9.90
CA GLY A 38 -16.02 -3.16 11.13
C GLY A 38 -14.63 -3.80 10.92
N ILE A 39 -14.12 -3.77 9.69
CA ILE A 39 -12.78 -4.27 9.34
C ILE A 39 -11.67 -3.61 10.17
N PHE A 40 -11.89 -2.40 10.65
CA PHE A 40 -10.95 -1.66 11.51
C PHE A 40 -10.97 -2.10 12.97
N LYS A 41 -11.87 -2.99 13.36
CA LYS A 41 -11.92 -3.56 14.73
C LYS A 41 -10.89 -4.65 14.93
N ASP A 42 -10.48 -5.32 13.85
CA ASP A 42 -9.44 -6.33 13.86
C ASP A 42 -8.41 -6.00 12.77
N PHE A 43 -7.16 -5.81 13.18
CA PHE A 43 -6.05 -5.50 12.28
C PHE A 43 -5.91 -6.54 11.15
N ASN A 44 -6.14 -7.82 11.43
CA ASN A 44 -6.03 -8.88 10.42
C ASN A 44 -7.15 -8.82 9.39
N LEU A 45 -8.34 -8.36 9.76
CA LEU A 45 -9.46 -8.20 8.82
C LEU A 45 -9.18 -7.11 7.78
N THR A 46 -8.39 -6.08 8.14
CA THR A 46 -7.99 -5.01 7.22
C THR A 46 -7.33 -5.54 5.96
N PHE A 47 -6.67 -6.68 6.02
CA PHE A 47 -5.89 -7.24 4.91
C PHE A 47 -6.58 -8.40 4.18
N LYS A 48 -7.68 -8.91 4.71
CA LYS A 48 -8.35 -10.09 4.16
C LYS A 48 -9.14 -9.74 2.91
N GLY A 49 -8.85 -10.45 1.80
CA GLY A 49 -9.59 -10.29 0.55
C GLY A 49 -9.45 -8.92 -0.09
N ARG A 50 -8.30 -8.26 0.08
CA ARG A 50 -8.02 -6.91 -0.38
C ARG A 50 -7.04 -6.91 -1.56
N ASP A 51 -6.90 -5.75 -2.17
CA ASP A 51 -5.90 -5.43 -3.18
C ASP A 51 -4.49 -5.92 -2.78
N GLY A 52 -3.84 -6.67 -3.67
CA GLY A 52 -2.50 -7.20 -3.41
C GLY A 52 -1.43 -6.13 -3.15
N ARG A 53 -1.64 -4.92 -3.64
CA ARG A 53 -0.73 -3.78 -3.38
C ARG A 53 -0.81 -3.30 -1.93
N LEU A 54 -1.97 -3.43 -1.27
CA LEU A 54 -2.08 -3.17 0.16
C LEU A 54 -1.14 -4.09 0.94
N LEU A 55 -1.15 -5.39 0.61
CA LEU A 55 -0.29 -6.39 1.23
C LEU A 55 1.20 -6.14 0.94
N ALA A 56 1.53 -5.58 -0.23
CA ALA A 56 2.90 -5.22 -0.58
C ALA A 56 3.37 -3.92 0.09
N THR A 57 2.46 -3.02 0.43
CA THR A 57 2.77 -1.67 0.95
C THR A 57 2.80 -1.61 2.47
N VAL A 58 1.92 -2.36 3.15
CA VAL A 58 1.73 -2.34 4.61
C VAL A 58 2.19 -3.66 5.22
N MET A 59 2.84 -3.58 6.37
CA MET A 59 3.17 -4.76 7.17
C MET A 59 1.90 -5.39 7.77
N HIS A 60 1.78 -6.69 7.65
CA HIS A 60 0.65 -7.46 8.16
C HIS A 60 1.11 -8.76 8.86
N SER A 61 0.22 -9.49 9.50
CA SER A 61 0.54 -10.67 10.31
C SER A 61 1.24 -11.81 9.56
N ASN A 62 1.09 -11.87 8.24
CA ASN A 62 1.74 -12.87 7.40
C ASN A 62 3.13 -12.43 6.89
N CYS A 63 3.61 -11.24 7.26
CA CYS A 63 4.97 -10.82 6.95
C CYS A 63 5.96 -11.51 7.90
N LYS A 64 7.11 -11.85 7.36
CA LYS A 64 8.20 -12.46 8.12
C LYS A 64 9.38 -11.52 8.25
N PHE A 65 10.07 -11.70 9.34
CA PHE A 65 11.34 -11.05 9.60
C PHE A 65 12.45 -12.09 9.71
N LYS A 66 13.55 -11.86 9.00
CA LYS A 66 14.80 -12.58 9.21
C LYS A 66 15.70 -11.73 10.08
N SER A 67 16.17 -12.25 11.20
CA SER A 67 17.20 -11.58 11.98
C SER A 67 18.51 -11.58 11.20
N THR A 68 19.12 -10.42 11.05
CA THR A 68 20.43 -10.27 10.38
C THR A 68 21.61 -10.55 11.31
N SER A 69 21.36 -10.73 12.61
CA SER A 69 22.35 -11.11 13.60
C SER A 69 21.76 -12.07 14.61
N PRO A 70 22.44 -13.22 14.89
CA PRO A 70 22.02 -14.13 15.94
C PRO A 70 21.97 -13.50 17.33
N GLU A 71 22.72 -12.43 17.54
CA GLU A 71 22.88 -11.75 18.82
C GLU A 71 21.98 -10.54 19.01
N SER A 72 21.42 -9.98 17.93
CA SER A 72 20.59 -8.78 17.99
C SER A 72 19.14 -9.09 17.59
N LYS A 73 18.28 -9.23 18.59
CA LYS A 73 16.82 -9.33 18.38
C LYS A 73 16.20 -8.05 17.78
N SER A 74 16.97 -6.98 17.64
CA SER A 74 16.52 -5.66 17.20
C SER A 74 16.69 -5.40 15.70
N LYS A 75 17.39 -6.27 14.97
CA LYS A 75 17.61 -6.11 13.52
C LYS A 75 16.98 -7.25 12.75
N ALA A 76 15.67 -7.21 12.64
CA ALA A 76 14.92 -8.15 11.82
C ALA A 76 14.71 -7.57 10.41
N MET A 77 14.99 -8.37 9.39
CA MET A 77 14.62 -8.07 8.00
C MET A 77 13.32 -8.77 7.61
N LEU A 78 12.53 -8.11 6.81
CA LEU A 78 11.33 -8.70 6.25
C LEU A 78 11.71 -9.81 5.26
N VAL A 79 11.12 -11.00 5.41
CA VAL A 79 11.29 -12.13 4.49
C VAL A 79 9.92 -12.47 3.91
N GLU A 80 9.85 -12.78 2.62
CA GLU A 80 8.57 -12.97 1.93
C GLU A 80 7.83 -14.26 2.29
N GLU A 81 8.52 -15.27 2.81
CA GLU A 81 7.87 -16.55 3.15
C GLU A 81 7.64 -16.74 4.65
N TYR A 82 6.42 -17.06 5.07
CA TYR A 82 6.06 -17.44 6.44
C TYR A 82 6.50 -18.88 6.75
N SER A 83 7.21 -19.15 7.86
CA SER A 83 7.36 -20.47 8.45
C SER A 83 6.72 -20.50 9.85
N GLU A 84 5.97 -21.55 10.15
CA GLU A 84 5.33 -21.78 11.44
C GLU A 84 6.33 -21.78 12.62
N GLU A 85 7.61 -22.02 12.33
CA GLU A 85 8.69 -22.04 13.33
C GLU A 85 9.12 -20.65 13.79
N ASN A 86 8.94 -19.62 12.96
CA ASN A 86 9.25 -18.22 13.29
C ASN A 86 7.97 -17.42 13.50
N LYS A 87 7.27 -17.68 14.58
CA LYS A 87 6.14 -16.86 15.06
C LYS A 87 6.55 -15.48 15.56
N SER A 88 7.42 -14.77 14.84
CA SER A 88 7.56 -13.35 15.07
C SER A 88 6.34 -12.66 14.48
N VAL A 89 5.32 -12.59 15.27
CA VAL A 89 4.13 -11.80 15.02
C VAL A 89 4.61 -10.38 14.74
N VAL A 90 4.36 -9.92 13.51
CA VAL A 90 4.36 -8.48 13.26
C VAL A 90 3.24 -7.94 14.13
N ARG A 91 3.59 -7.48 15.32
CA ARG A 91 2.62 -6.85 16.18
C ARG A 91 2.13 -5.60 15.48
N PRO A 92 0.83 -5.31 15.53
CA PRO A 92 0.36 -3.99 15.13
C PRO A 92 1.25 -2.95 15.84
N PRO A 93 1.68 -1.90 15.14
CA PRO A 93 2.54 -0.90 15.74
C PRO A 93 1.88 -0.37 16.98
N TYR A 94 2.65 -0.29 18.04
CA TYR A 94 2.17 0.10 19.33
C TYR A 94 1.75 1.57 19.34
N LEU A 95 0.46 1.82 19.40
CA LEU A 95 -0.08 3.15 19.66
C LEU A 95 0.24 3.63 21.08
N THR A 96 0.55 2.69 21.98
CA THR A 96 0.65 2.93 23.43
C THR A 96 2.08 2.91 23.97
N GLU A 97 3.05 2.40 23.23
CA GLU A 97 4.43 2.40 23.70
C GLU A 97 5.12 3.74 23.43
N GLY A 98 5.79 4.28 24.43
CA GLY A 98 6.62 5.47 24.29
C GLY A 98 7.97 5.13 23.63
N GLY A 99 8.54 6.09 22.93
CA GLY A 99 9.87 5.99 22.32
C GLY A 99 9.88 6.14 20.81
N PRO A 100 11.06 6.07 20.20
CA PRO A 100 11.23 6.30 18.75
C PRO A 100 10.57 5.23 17.85
N ALA A 101 10.18 4.08 18.41
CA ALA A 101 9.48 3.01 17.72
C ALA A 101 7.98 3.23 17.55
N ARG A 102 7.44 4.31 18.09
CA ARG A 102 6.02 4.58 18.10
C ARG A 102 5.51 4.92 16.69
N ASN A 103 4.61 4.10 16.17
CA ASN A 103 3.86 4.42 14.96
C ASN A 103 2.45 4.88 15.34
N ALA A 104 2.16 6.16 15.14
CA ALA A 104 0.91 6.77 15.57
C ALA A 104 -0.32 6.35 14.74
N THR A 105 -0.11 5.73 13.56
CA THR A 105 -1.22 5.37 12.65
C THR A 105 -1.62 3.90 12.71
N GLY A 106 -0.80 3.06 13.28
CA GLY A 106 -1.04 1.62 13.27
C GLY A 106 -0.54 0.88 12.01
N TYR A 107 -0.13 1.57 10.95
CA TYR A 107 0.27 0.97 9.69
C TYR A 107 1.74 1.20 9.38
N HIS A 108 2.56 0.18 9.53
CA HIS A 108 3.97 0.20 9.16
C HIS A 108 4.15 0.02 7.66
N ILE A 109 5.13 0.73 7.10
CA ILE A 109 5.53 0.59 5.70
C ILE A 109 6.29 -0.73 5.52
N ARG A 110 5.86 -1.52 4.54
CA ARG A 110 6.55 -2.71 4.05
C ARG A 110 7.34 -2.45 2.78
N MET A 111 6.84 -1.57 1.94
CA MET A 111 7.40 -1.28 0.62
C MET A 111 8.84 -0.78 0.71
N SER A 112 9.66 -1.14 -0.29
CA SER A 112 11.08 -0.74 -0.38
C SER A 112 12.01 -1.33 0.69
N ILE A 113 11.60 -2.43 1.34
CA ILE A 113 12.50 -3.19 2.21
C ILE A 113 13.37 -4.10 1.34
N ASP A 114 14.68 -3.91 1.41
CA ASP A 114 15.65 -4.79 0.79
C ASP A 114 15.90 -6.00 1.70
N THR A 115 15.47 -7.17 1.26
CA THR A 115 15.63 -8.44 2.01
C THR A 115 17.08 -8.96 2.00
N THR A 116 17.93 -8.39 1.15
CA THR A 116 19.36 -8.73 1.04
C THR A 116 20.25 -7.73 1.78
N TYR A 117 19.65 -6.71 2.40
CA TYR A 117 20.37 -5.64 3.07
C TYR A 117 21.31 -6.14 4.15
N VAL A 118 22.57 -5.72 4.05
CA VAL A 118 23.58 -5.84 5.11
C VAL A 118 23.84 -4.44 5.66
N SER A 119 23.92 -4.29 6.98
CA SER A 119 24.06 -2.98 7.64
C SER A 119 25.20 -2.14 7.04
N GLY A 120 24.88 -0.96 6.54
CA GLY A 120 25.81 -0.04 5.89
C GLY A 120 26.07 -0.27 4.39
N GLN A 121 25.49 -1.30 3.78
CA GLN A 121 25.70 -1.66 2.38
C GLN A 121 24.36 -1.90 1.68
N GLY A 122 23.55 -0.86 1.51
CA GLY A 122 22.30 -0.96 0.74
C GLY A 122 22.48 -0.48 -0.69
N GLU A 123 22.19 -1.32 -1.67
CA GLU A 123 22.16 -1.00 -3.11
C GLU A 123 20.73 -1.05 -3.64
N THR A 124 19.81 -0.28 -3.01
CA THR A 124 18.41 -0.26 -3.46
C THR A 124 18.24 0.73 -4.60
N SER A 125 17.85 0.21 -5.77
CA SER A 125 17.46 1.03 -6.91
C SER A 125 16.06 1.60 -6.70
N LEU A 126 15.90 2.91 -6.89
CA LEU A 126 14.60 3.56 -6.87
C LEU A 126 14.12 3.77 -8.31
N PRO A 127 12.92 3.28 -8.68
CA PRO A 127 12.35 3.59 -9.98
C PRO A 127 12.03 5.08 -10.07
N MET A 128 12.56 5.77 -11.07
CA MET A 128 12.28 7.19 -11.27
C MET A 128 10.95 7.43 -11.98
N ILE A 129 10.62 6.58 -12.94
CA ILE A 129 9.37 6.63 -13.70
C ILE A 129 8.95 5.19 -13.98
N ARG A 130 7.66 4.89 -13.81
CA ARG A 130 7.09 3.59 -14.17
C ARG A 130 6.03 3.75 -15.25
N TYR A 131 5.86 2.70 -16.06
CA TYR A 131 4.83 2.69 -17.11
C TYR A 131 3.41 2.91 -16.56
N ALA A 132 3.14 2.43 -15.36
CA ALA A 132 1.87 2.69 -14.67
C ALA A 132 1.56 4.18 -14.50
N GLU A 133 2.59 5.00 -14.23
CA GLU A 133 2.43 6.45 -14.12
C GLU A 133 2.00 7.08 -15.43
N ALA A 134 2.60 6.65 -16.55
CA ALA A 134 2.23 7.12 -17.88
C ALA A 134 0.79 6.72 -18.25
N LEU A 135 0.37 5.49 -17.92
CA LEU A 135 -1.00 5.04 -18.13
C LEU A 135 -2.01 5.87 -17.35
N LEU A 136 -1.72 6.14 -16.08
CA LEU A 136 -2.61 6.91 -15.20
C LEU A 136 -2.66 8.39 -15.60
N ALA A 137 -1.53 8.97 -16.01
CA ALA A 137 -1.49 10.33 -16.54
C ALA A 137 -2.31 10.46 -17.84
N TYR A 138 -2.21 9.47 -18.73
CA TYR A 138 -3.01 9.44 -19.95
C TYR A 138 -4.51 9.32 -19.65
N ALA A 139 -4.91 8.43 -18.73
CA ALA A 139 -6.30 8.26 -18.34
C ALA A 139 -6.90 9.55 -17.76
N GLU A 140 -6.17 10.19 -16.84
CA GLU A 140 -6.60 11.43 -16.20
C GLU A 140 -6.72 12.58 -17.24
N ALA A 141 -5.74 12.74 -18.12
CA ALA A 141 -5.80 13.73 -19.17
C ALA A 141 -6.94 13.48 -20.17
N ALA A 142 -7.22 12.21 -20.49
CA ALA A 142 -8.35 11.85 -21.35
C ALA A 142 -9.69 12.20 -20.70
N GLU A 143 -9.83 11.96 -19.38
CA GLU A 143 -11.04 12.30 -18.64
C GLU A 143 -11.24 13.83 -18.56
N GLU A 144 -10.22 14.59 -18.23
CA GLU A 144 -10.26 16.06 -18.15
C GLU A 144 -10.63 16.68 -19.52
N LEU A 145 -10.27 16.03 -20.61
CA LEU A 145 -10.64 16.46 -21.98
C LEU A 145 -12.02 15.92 -22.45
N GLY A 146 -12.76 15.20 -21.62
CA GLY A 146 -14.01 14.56 -21.98
C GLY A 146 -13.85 13.47 -23.05
N LYS A 147 -12.69 12.83 -23.14
CA LYS A 147 -12.34 11.79 -24.13
C LYS A 147 -12.11 10.41 -23.49
N CYS A 148 -12.33 10.27 -22.20
CA CYS A 148 -12.19 8.99 -21.52
C CYS A 148 -13.38 8.07 -21.86
N THR A 149 -13.11 7.09 -22.71
CA THR A 149 -14.05 6.05 -23.05
C THR A 149 -13.76 4.77 -22.27
N PRO A 150 -14.70 3.79 -22.18
CA PRO A 150 -14.41 2.48 -21.61
C PRO A 150 -13.13 1.84 -22.18
N ALA A 151 -12.89 1.99 -23.48
CA ALA A 151 -11.68 1.48 -24.13
C ALA A 151 -10.37 2.15 -23.63
N VAL A 152 -10.43 3.39 -23.16
CA VAL A 152 -9.29 4.06 -22.51
C VAL A 152 -9.05 3.43 -21.15
N LEU A 153 -10.09 3.24 -20.34
CA LEU A 153 -9.98 2.63 -19.01
C LEU A 153 -9.52 1.17 -19.08
N GLU A 154 -10.00 0.41 -20.05
CA GLU A 154 -9.52 -0.96 -20.30
C GLU A 154 -8.02 -1.03 -20.62
N LYS A 155 -7.46 -0.03 -21.27
CA LYS A 155 -6.03 0.02 -21.59
C LYS A 155 -5.18 0.57 -20.46
N THR A 156 -5.75 1.27 -19.53
CA THR A 156 -5.03 2.02 -18.48
C THR A 156 -5.26 1.44 -17.08
N LEU A 157 -6.47 1.46 -16.56
CA LEU A 157 -6.79 1.01 -15.20
C LEU A 157 -6.84 -0.52 -15.09
N LYS A 158 -7.52 -1.17 -16.05
CA LYS A 158 -7.74 -2.61 -16.02
C LYS A 158 -6.45 -3.42 -15.84
N PRO A 159 -5.37 -3.22 -16.63
CA PRO A 159 -4.14 -4.02 -16.46
C PRO A 159 -3.44 -3.78 -15.12
N LEU A 160 -3.60 -2.60 -14.51
CA LEU A 160 -3.04 -2.31 -13.19
C LEU A 160 -3.80 -3.06 -12.10
N ARG A 161 -5.14 -3.07 -12.16
CA ARG A 161 -6.00 -3.79 -11.22
C ARG A 161 -5.84 -5.30 -11.33
N GLU A 162 -5.88 -5.85 -12.53
CA GLU A 162 -5.71 -7.29 -12.76
C GLU A 162 -4.35 -7.80 -12.26
N ARG A 163 -3.28 -7.04 -12.51
CA ARG A 163 -1.96 -7.34 -11.96
C ARG A 163 -1.94 -7.35 -10.43
N ALA A 164 -2.74 -6.50 -9.80
CA ALA A 164 -2.87 -6.39 -8.34
C ALA A 164 -3.81 -7.45 -7.73
N GLY A 165 -4.42 -8.30 -8.56
CA GLY A 165 -5.41 -9.27 -8.11
C GLY A 165 -6.77 -8.65 -7.80
N VAL A 166 -7.08 -7.49 -8.40
CA VAL A 166 -8.35 -6.78 -8.22
C VAL A 166 -9.19 -6.95 -9.48
N THR A 167 -10.42 -7.38 -9.32
CA THR A 167 -11.39 -7.47 -10.42
C THR A 167 -11.66 -6.07 -10.98
N TYR A 168 -11.60 -5.95 -12.29
CA TYR A 168 -11.93 -4.69 -12.97
C TYR A 168 -13.41 -4.65 -13.36
N ALA A 169 -14.03 -3.52 -13.06
CA ALA A 169 -15.30 -3.11 -13.60
C ALA A 169 -15.22 -1.64 -14.03
N ASP A 170 -15.96 -1.26 -15.06
CA ASP A 170 -16.06 0.15 -15.47
C ASP A 170 -16.68 0.97 -14.34
N PRO A 171 -16.12 2.16 -14.02
CA PRO A 171 -16.68 3.04 -13.01
C PRO A 171 -18.10 3.48 -13.38
N SER A 172 -19.05 3.27 -12.50
CA SER A 172 -20.46 3.64 -12.73
C SER A 172 -21.02 4.59 -11.68
N GLU A 173 -20.45 4.57 -10.48
CA GLU A 173 -20.95 5.32 -9.33
C GLU A 173 -19.79 5.98 -8.57
N ILE A 174 -20.13 7.07 -7.87
CA ILE A 174 -19.21 7.76 -6.96
C ILE A 174 -19.20 7.02 -5.62
N ASP A 175 -18.02 6.65 -5.14
CA ASP A 175 -17.85 6.16 -3.77
C ASP A 175 -17.88 7.36 -2.80
N PRO A 176 -18.89 7.46 -1.93
CA PRO A 176 -19.00 8.58 -0.99
C PRO A 176 -17.93 8.55 0.11
N ASN A 177 -17.28 7.41 0.33
CA ASN A 177 -16.26 7.23 1.36
C ASN A 177 -14.84 7.53 0.85
N PHE A 178 -14.69 7.78 -0.45
CA PHE A 178 -13.40 8.19 -1.00
C PHE A 178 -13.10 9.68 -0.68
N THR A 179 -11.85 10.06 -0.91
CA THR A 179 -11.37 11.41 -0.61
C THR A 179 -12.26 12.50 -1.22
N ASP A 180 -12.73 13.43 -0.40
CA ASP A 180 -13.40 14.63 -0.87
C ASP A 180 -12.37 15.60 -1.48
N PHE A 181 -12.61 15.99 -2.73
CA PHE A 181 -11.77 16.94 -3.46
C PHE A 181 -12.24 18.38 -3.34
N GLY A 182 -13.33 18.64 -2.58
CA GLY A 182 -13.92 19.97 -2.46
C GLY A 182 -14.71 20.45 -3.70
N TYR A 183 -14.87 19.60 -4.71
CA TYR A 183 -15.65 19.84 -5.92
C TYR A 183 -16.17 18.52 -6.52
N ALA A 184 -17.23 18.61 -7.30
CA ALA A 184 -17.79 17.44 -7.96
C ALA A 184 -16.83 16.89 -9.03
N ILE A 185 -16.65 15.57 -9.04
CA ILE A 185 -15.87 14.84 -10.04
C ILE A 185 -16.72 13.73 -10.65
N SER A 186 -16.30 13.21 -11.80
CA SER A 186 -16.94 12.03 -12.39
C SER A 186 -16.52 10.74 -11.69
N ALA A 187 -17.28 9.67 -11.84
CA ALA A 187 -16.89 8.34 -11.37
C ALA A 187 -15.57 7.88 -11.99
N ASN A 188 -15.35 8.15 -13.26
CA ASN A 188 -14.10 7.84 -13.94
C ASN A 188 -12.92 8.55 -13.28
N LEU A 189 -13.04 9.86 -13.06
CA LEU A 189 -11.95 10.65 -12.46
C LEU A 189 -11.66 10.20 -11.03
N GLN A 190 -12.70 9.88 -10.26
CA GLN A 190 -12.54 9.33 -8.91
C GLN A 190 -11.73 8.03 -8.93
N GLU A 191 -12.08 7.09 -9.82
CA GLU A 191 -11.41 5.80 -9.90
C GLU A 191 -9.99 5.91 -10.49
N ILE A 192 -9.74 6.81 -11.44
CA ILE A 192 -8.39 7.10 -11.93
C ILE A 192 -7.49 7.62 -10.79
N ARG A 193 -7.99 8.54 -9.99
CA ARG A 193 -7.25 9.10 -8.85
C ARG A 193 -7.07 8.09 -7.72
N ARG A 194 -8.08 7.24 -7.48
CA ARG A 194 -7.95 6.10 -6.56
C ARG A 194 -6.83 5.17 -7.01
N GLU A 195 -6.83 4.80 -8.28
CA GLU A 195 -5.82 3.91 -8.84
C GLU A 195 -4.42 4.51 -8.77
N ARG A 196 -4.29 5.80 -9.11
CA ARG A 196 -3.02 6.53 -8.97
C ARG A 196 -2.50 6.48 -7.54
N ARG A 197 -3.36 6.73 -6.56
CA ARG A 197 -2.98 6.73 -5.16
C ARG A 197 -2.55 5.35 -4.66
N ALA A 198 -3.22 4.28 -5.11
CA ALA A 198 -2.86 2.91 -4.76
C ALA A 198 -1.57 2.45 -5.45
N GLU A 199 -1.43 2.75 -6.74
CA GLU A 199 -0.34 2.28 -7.58
C GLU A 199 0.99 3.00 -7.29
N LEU A 200 0.93 4.31 -7.04
CA LEU A 200 2.11 5.16 -6.82
C LEU A 200 2.35 5.48 -5.34
N ALA A 201 1.72 4.76 -4.44
CA ALA A 201 1.94 4.93 -3.00
C ALA A 201 3.44 4.87 -2.66
N LEU A 202 3.95 5.89 -1.96
CA LEU A 202 5.35 6.02 -1.54
C LEU A 202 6.39 6.12 -2.69
N GLN A 203 5.99 6.45 -3.90
CA GLN A 203 6.88 6.49 -5.07
C GLN A 203 7.05 7.88 -5.69
N GLY A 204 6.51 8.92 -5.10
CA GLY A 204 6.61 10.28 -5.63
C GLY A 204 6.52 11.34 -4.57
#